data_c9a1f58ca74cbf5d40b2d4deb29cd965
#
_entry.id   c9a1f58ca74cbf5d40b2d4deb29cd965
#
_cell.length_a   1.000
_cell.length_b   1.000
_cell.length_c   1.000
_cell.angle_alpha   90.00
_cell.angle_beta   90.00
_cell.angle_gamma   90.00
#
_symmetry.space_group_name_H-M   'P 1'
#
loop_
_entity.id
_entity.type
_entity.pdbx_description
1 polymer ?
#
loop_
_entity_poly.entity_id
_entity_poly.type
_entity_poly.pdbx_seq_one_letter_code
_entity_poly.pdbx_strand_id
1 'polypeptide(L)'
;MLGVFLFLVPSLCVALLGGWLVVAGWRGRPIEGVVECAKCRFELRGIDPRGACPECGQELSGESTTRTRRTRRPMRIAAGTIVFLLGIFPVAMVGGVAVSRISLIQLAPVWWLRTELGFVGSARAAAIGAEFDQRLLGSTRWMTTAEAQAVADDFTAMLADPAIVWNPGFSNFYERARLQALVGDSEWTTYVERSTDIAWSPRTRVRAGNDLHVQLTIKGTSVADALPIPTIRIRSRLAGASIDGRDMPRTWGGESTTSITGGGHSGWTMSLPMSDRIGRARLGMRYEFDVVTADAEERVIGSFVHAFEGDIEIVGADEPSLRVVRDESMSAAIASSLSVGRLEFSDQTRIDLMIEVRASPADLGLEVLLRPRDGAHAGRELSLGSIWFASGATSGYGIGRDIRDLGGGDATAVDIVLRPSVSAAERSPSLTSVWIGPDIVIENPNMLRRQTVPGAGASQP
;
A
#
# COMPACT_ATOMS: atom_id res chain seq x y z
N MET A 1 -13.91 25.82 15.07
CA MET A 1 -13.09 26.41 16.15
C MET A 1 -13.92 27.15 17.19
N LEU A 2 -14.92 27.97 16.85
CA LEU A 2 -15.74 28.73 17.79
C LEU A 2 -16.41 27.84 18.87
N GLY A 3 -16.93 26.67 18.51
CA GLY A 3 -17.60 25.74 19.45
C GLY A 3 -16.69 25.16 20.53
N VAL A 4 -15.40 24.95 20.24
CA VAL A 4 -14.42 24.43 21.21
C VAL A 4 -14.11 25.51 22.27
N PHE A 5 -13.96 26.77 21.87
CA PHE A 5 -13.76 27.88 22.80
C PHE A 5 -14.96 28.09 23.72
N LEU A 6 -16.18 27.91 23.23
CA LEU A 6 -17.41 28.08 23.99
C LEU A 6 -17.55 27.07 25.14
N PHE A 7 -16.91 25.89 25.03
CA PHE A 7 -16.88 24.87 26.08
C PHE A 7 -15.64 24.95 26.99
N LEU A 8 -14.47 25.31 26.43
CA LEU A 8 -13.23 25.32 27.20
C LEU A 8 -13.18 26.46 28.22
N VAL A 9 -13.67 27.66 27.86
CA VAL A 9 -13.64 28.82 28.76
C VAL A 9 -14.51 28.61 30.02
N PRO A 10 -15.79 28.17 29.91
CA PRO A 10 -16.58 27.85 31.10
C PRO A 10 -15.98 26.75 31.97
N SER A 11 -15.46 25.70 31.35
CA SER A 11 -14.83 24.57 32.05
C SER A 11 -13.59 25.00 32.83
N LEU A 12 -12.76 25.85 32.26
CA LEU A 12 -11.59 26.41 32.93
C LEU A 12 -12.00 27.30 34.10
N CYS A 13 -13.03 28.14 33.96
CA CYS A 13 -13.58 28.94 35.03
C CYS A 13 -14.10 28.08 36.19
N VAL A 14 -14.80 26.99 35.90
CA VAL A 14 -15.27 26.02 36.90
C VAL A 14 -14.11 25.36 37.62
N ALA A 15 -13.06 24.94 36.89
CA ALA A 15 -11.85 24.38 37.53
C ALA A 15 -11.14 25.38 38.43
N LEU A 16 -10.98 26.62 37.99
CA LEU A 16 -10.36 27.67 38.81
C LEU A 16 -11.18 27.96 40.07
N LEU A 17 -12.51 28.02 39.98
CA LEU A 17 -13.40 28.18 41.13
C LEU A 17 -13.27 27.00 42.11
N GLY A 18 -13.25 25.77 41.61
CA GLY A 18 -13.03 24.56 42.41
C GLY A 18 -11.69 24.58 43.13
N GLY A 19 -10.60 24.94 42.46
CA GLY A 19 -9.28 25.10 43.04
C GLY A 19 -9.24 26.17 44.15
N TRP A 20 -9.90 27.31 43.90
CA TRP A 20 -10.03 28.36 44.92
C TRP A 20 -10.78 27.88 46.15
N LEU A 21 -11.89 27.13 45.98
CA LEU A 21 -12.64 26.54 47.11
C LEU A 21 -11.81 25.57 47.93
N VAL A 22 -11.00 24.73 47.30
CA VAL A 22 -10.06 23.81 47.98
C VAL A 22 -9.06 24.59 48.81
N VAL A 23 -8.40 25.59 48.24
CA VAL A 23 -7.42 26.44 48.94
C VAL A 23 -8.07 27.20 50.08
N ALA A 24 -9.26 27.77 49.85
CA ALA A 24 -10.01 28.50 50.91
C ALA A 24 -10.47 27.56 52.05
N GLY A 25 -10.89 26.33 51.70
CA GLY A 25 -11.25 25.27 52.67
C GLY A 25 -10.04 24.82 53.49
N TRP A 26 -8.88 24.68 52.87
CA TRP A 26 -7.63 24.29 53.54
C TRP A 26 -7.06 25.39 54.42
N ARG A 27 -7.08 26.65 53.96
CA ARG A 27 -6.65 27.81 54.83
C ARG A 27 -7.51 27.94 56.07
N GLY A 28 -8.73 27.42 56.06
CA GLY A 28 -9.63 27.39 57.19
C GLY A 28 -10.09 28.80 57.63
N ARG A 29 -11.05 28.85 58.55
CA ARG A 29 -11.50 30.06 59.14
C ARG A 29 -10.80 30.29 60.53
N PRO A 30 -10.29 31.49 60.82
CA PRO A 30 -9.77 31.76 62.17
C PRO A 30 -10.91 31.61 63.20
N ILE A 31 -10.63 30.95 64.30
CA ILE A 31 -11.56 30.87 65.42
C ILE A 31 -11.34 32.15 66.20
N GLU A 32 -12.39 32.98 66.29
CA GLU A 32 -12.33 34.24 67.08
C GLU A 32 -12.06 33.95 68.53
N GLY A 33 -11.09 34.63 69.11
CA GLY A 33 -10.75 34.52 70.50
C GLY A 33 -9.87 33.34 70.90
N VAL A 34 -9.45 32.48 69.98
CA VAL A 34 -8.51 31.40 70.30
C VAL A 34 -7.14 31.70 69.70
N VAL A 35 -6.21 32.07 70.53
CA VAL A 35 -4.81 32.33 70.19
C VAL A 35 -3.96 31.18 70.72
N GLU A 36 -3.04 30.68 69.92
CA GLU A 36 -2.12 29.59 70.26
C GLU A 36 -0.67 30.09 70.21
N CYS A 37 0.20 29.51 71.02
CA CYS A 37 1.62 29.73 70.94
C CYS A 37 2.16 29.23 69.62
N ALA A 38 2.91 30.03 68.88
CA ALA A 38 3.44 29.63 67.55
C ALA A 38 4.42 28.46 67.64
N LYS A 39 5.09 28.25 68.79
CA LYS A 39 6.11 27.22 69.01
C LYS A 39 5.50 25.87 69.43
N CYS A 40 4.67 25.82 70.46
CA CYS A 40 4.17 24.55 71.00
C CYS A 40 2.67 24.33 70.76
N ARG A 41 1.95 25.29 70.14
CA ARG A 41 0.51 25.24 69.86
C ARG A 41 -0.40 25.20 71.12
N PHE A 42 0.14 25.54 72.34
CA PHE A 42 -0.65 25.63 73.51
C PHE A 42 -1.67 26.76 73.38
N GLU A 43 -2.92 26.56 73.83
CA GLU A 43 -4.00 27.53 73.74
C GLU A 43 -3.75 28.64 74.88
N LEU A 44 -3.64 29.88 74.43
CA LEU A 44 -3.29 31.00 75.24
C LEU A 44 -4.53 31.73 75.80
N ARG A 45 -5.66 31.10 75.93
CA ARG A 45 -6.91 31.66 76.38
C ARG A 45 -6.79 32.09 77.83
N GLY A 46 -6.94 33.37 78.14
CA GLY A 46 -6.83 33.92 79.45
C GLY A 46 -5.40 34.16 79.97
N ILE A 47 -4.39 34.00 79.17
CA ILE A 47 -3.00 34.25 79.46
C ILE A 47 -2.63 35.66 78.97
N ASP A 48 -1.87 36.41 79.83
CA ASP A 48 -1.40 37.74 79.48
C ASP A 48 -0.50 37.69 78.22
N PRO A 49 -0.87 38.36 77.11
CA PRO A 49 -0.10 38.37 75.88
C PRO A 49 1.30 39.01 76.04
N ARG A 50 1.64 39.60 77.15
CA ARG A 50 2.97 40.14 77.46
C ARG A 50 3.83 39.19 78.30
N GLY A 51 3.31 38.04 78.68
CA GLY A 51 4.00 37.00 79.43
C GLY A 51 4.74 35.98 78.63
N ALA A 52 5.15 34.88 79.27
CA ALA A 52 5.75 33.74 78.64
C ALA A 52 4.72 32.58 78.46
N CYS A 53 4.81 31.80 77.48
CA CYS A 53 3.99 30.59 77.28
C CYS A 53 4.26 29.61 78.45
N PRO A 54 3.23 29.14 79.17
CA PRO A 54 3.42 28.28 80.33
C PRO A 54 3.98 26.92 80.01
N GLU A 55 3.82 26.43 78.75
CA GLU A 55 4.29 25.10 78.32
C GLU A 55 5.72 25.11 77.77
N CYS A 56 6.12 26.13 77.03
CA CYS A 56 7.43 26.12 76.35
C CYS A 56 8.32 27.33 76.72
N GLY A 57 7.87 28.22 77.54
CA GLY A 57 8.62 29.40 78.00
C GLY A 57 8.84 30.47 76.92
N GLN A 58 8.23 30.39 75.74
CA GLN A 58 8.37 31.36 74.66
C GLN A 58 7.72 32.70 75.08
N GLU A 59 8.49 33.78 75.00
CA GLU A 59 7.92 35.11 75.19
C GLU A 59 6.86 35.45 74.16
N LEU A 60 5.70 35.96 74.64
CA LEU A 60 4.51 36.18 73.78
C LEU A 60 4.40 37.66 73.33
N SER A 61 5.40 38.44 73.54
CA SER A 61 5.39 39.91 73.32
C SER A 61 5.45 40.30 71.80
N GLY A 62 5.52 39.37 70.86
CA GLY A 62 5.61 39.65 69.43
C GLY A 62 4.46 39.06 68.61
N GLU A 63 4.01 39.76 67.56
CA GLU A 63 2.97 39.28 66.67
C GLU A 63 3.34 37.90 65.96
N SER A 64 4.64 37.60 65.88
CA SER A 64 5.15 36.34 65.32
C SER A 64 5.13 35.15 66.27
N THR A 65 4.93 35.43 67.61
CA THR A 65 4.98 34.44 68.71
C THR A 65 3.62 33.81 69.00
N THR A 66 2.55 34.38 68.44
CA THR A 66 1.18 33.87 68.56
C THR A 66 0.55 33.57 67.23
N ARG A 67 -0.30 32.59 67.25
CA ARG A 67 -1.00 32.15 66.02
C ARG A 67 -2.49 31.96 66.31
N THR A 68 -3.33 32.50 65.44
CA THR A 68 -4.78 32.26 65.54
C THR A 68 -5.08 30.85 65.09
N ARG A 69 -5.74 30.07 65.96
CA ARG A 69 -6.20 28.69 65.57
C ARG A 69 -7.17 28.76 64.43
N ARG A 70 -6.95 27.92 63.42
CA ARG A 70 -7.82 27.82 62.25
C ARG A 70 -8.46 26.46 62.15
N THR A 71 -9.76 26.38 61.89
CA THR A 71 -10.46 25.14 61.62
C THR A 71 -10.56 24.93 60.12
N ARG A 72 -10.03 23.78 59.65
CA ARG A 72 -10.21 23.36 58.30
C ARG A 72 -11.68 23.02 58.06
N ARG A 73 -12.19 23.31 56.86
CA ARG A 73 -13.56 23.04 56.47
C ARG A 73 -13.61 21.87 55.49
N PRO A 74 -13.70 20.60 55.96
CA PRO A 74 -13.59 19.42 55.11
C PRO A 74 -14.67 19.38 54.01
N MET A 75 -15.89 19.86 54.31
CA MET A 75 -16.95 19.96 53.32
C MET A 75 -16.61 20.93 52.15
N ARG A 76 -15.91 22.05 52.42
CA ARG A 76 -15.49 22.97 51.37
C ARG A 76 -14.36 22.38 50.53
N ILE A 77 -13.47 21.62 51.12
CA ILE A 77 -12.39 20.92 50.40
C ILE A 77 -13.02 19.88 49.50
N ALA A 78 -13.93 19.04 50.02
CA ALA A 78 -14.61 18.02 49.25
C ALA A 78 -15.44 18.59 48.06
N ALA A 79 -16.24 19.63 48.35
CA ALA A 79 -17.02 20.31 47.31
C ALA A 79 -16.12 20.97 46.26
N GLY A 80 -15.04 21.66 46.69
CA GLY A 80 -14.08 22.26 45.79
C GLY A 80 -13.36 21.23 44.93
N THR A 81 -12.99 20.06 45.47
CA THR A 81 -12.38 18.97 44.71
C THR A 81 -13.34 18.43 43.63
N ILE A 82 -14.61 18.22 43.97
CA ILE A 82 -15.62 17.77 43.02
C ILE A 82 -15.79 18.80 41.89
N VAL A 83 -15.92 20.09 42.23
CA VAL A 83 -16.07 21.16 41.22
C VAL A 83 -14.83 21.26 40.34
N PHE A 84 -13.63 21.12 40.92
CA PHE A 84 -12.37 21.12 40.19
C PHE A 84 -12.30 19.97 39.18
N LEU A 85 -12.65 18.74 39.60
CA LEU A 85 -12.68 17.58 38.74
C LEU A 85 -13.73 17.71 37.63
N LEU A 86 -14.91 18.25 37.94
CA LEU A 86 -15.95 18.51 36.93
C LEU A 86 -15.50 19.57 35.90
N GLY A 87 -14.70 20.54 36.29
CA GLY A 87 -14.16 21.53 35.37
C GLY A 87 -12.99 21.00 34.53
N ILE A 88 -12.13 20.14 35.08
CA ILE A 88 -10.96 19.59 34.36
C ILE A 88 -11.35 18.47 33.44
N PHE A 89 -12.37 17.66 33.75
CA PHE A 89 -12.76 16.49 32.96
C PHE A 89 -13.13 16.82 31.49
N PRO A 90 -13.95 17.84 31.18
CA PRO A 90 -14.21 18.24 29.81
C PRO A 90 -12.96 18.73 29.08
N VAL A 91 -12.07 19.44 29.76
CA VAL A 91 -10.80 19.92 29.19
C VAL A 91 -9.89 18.74 28.85
N ALA A 92 -9.79 17.74 29.73
CA ALA A 92 -9.02 16.51 29.50
C ALA A 92 -9.62 15.66 28.38
N MET A 93 -10.95 15.55 28.30
CA MET A 93 -11.63 14.81 27.23
C MET A 93 -11.44 15.48 25.85
N VAL A 94 -11.63 16.81 25.77
CA VAL A 94 -11.41 17.56 24.52
C VAL A 94 -9.93 17.54 24.16
N GLY A 95 -9.04 17.72 25.12
CA GLY A 95 -7.59 17.62 24.93
C GLY A 95 -7.16 16.22 24.48
N GLY A 96 -7.68 15.15 25.11
CA GLY A 96 -7.40 13.77 24.74
C GLY A 96 -7.85 13.44 23.32
N VAL A 97 -9.05 13.86 22.94
CA VAL A 97 -9.57 13.69 21.56
C VAL A 97 -8.79 14.54 20.55
N ALA A 98 -8.41 15.76 20.89
CA ALA A 98 -7.59 16.62 20.04
C ALA A 98 -6.18 16.05 19.87
N VAL A 99 -5.54 15.60 20.95
CA VAL A 99 -4.20 14.99 20.91
C VAL A 99 -4.22 13.65 20.16
N SER A 100 -5.29 12.85 20.27
CA SER A 100 -5.41 11.60 19.49
C SER A 100 -5.62 11.83 17.98
N ARG A 101 -6.13 13.00 17.59
CA ARG A 101 -6.32 13.38 16.18
C ARG A 101 -5.15 14.16 15.59
N ILE A 102 -4.35 14.82 16.42
CA ILE A 102 -3.17 15.55 15.97
C ILE A 102 -1.97 14.62 16.15
N SER A 103 -1.45 14.12 15.04
CA SER A 103 -0.18 13.39 15.07
C SER A 103 0.91 14.32 15.61
N LEU A 104 1.65 13.89 16.64
CA LEU A 104 2.80 14.65 17.16
C LEU A 104 3.84 14.94 16.06
N ILE A 105 3.86 14.11 15.02
CA ILE A 105 4.69 14.30 13.83
C ILE A 105 4.34 15.62 13.13
N GLN A 106 3.05 15.98 13.04
CA GLN A 106 2.60 17.23 12.40
C GLN A 106 3.03 18.49 13.15
N LEU A 107 3.23 18.40 14.45
CA LEU A 107 3.66 19.52 15.28
C LEU A 107 5.18 19.65 15.37
N ALA A 108 5.92 18.58 15.11
CA ALA A 108 7.37 18.55 15.25
C ALA A 108 8.05 19.44 14.19
N PRO A 109 9.12 20.18 14.50
CA PRO A 109 9.87 20.92 13.51
C PRO A 109 10.65 19.98 12.58
N VAL A 110 10.94 20.42 11.34
CA VAL A 110 11.62 19.63 10.30
C VAL A 110 12.94 19.06 10.82
N TRP A 111 13.76 19.89 11.50
CA TRP A 111 15.04 19.44 12.01
C TRP A 111 14.91 18.28 13.02
N TRP A 112 13.84 18.25 13.82
CA TRP A 112 13.58 17.17 14.76
C TRP A 112 13.24 15.87 14.03
N LEU A 113 12.34 15.94 13.05
CA LEU A 113 11.93 14.79 12.24
C LEU A 113 13.11 14.19 11.48
N ARG A 114 14.01 15.03 10.94
CA ARG A 114 15.27 14.59 10.30
C ARG A 114 16.16 13.82 11.27
N THR A 115 16.36 14.36 12.46
CA THR A 115 17.17 13.68 13.50
C THR A 115 16.55 12.34 13.90
N GLU A 116 15.21 12.29 14.01
CA GLU A 116 14.49 11.10 14.40
C GLU A 116 14.59 9.97 13.36
N LEU A 117 14.66 10.29 12.07
CA LEU A 117 14.76 9.30 10.98
C LEU A 117 15.90 8.28 11.18
N GLY A 118 17.01 8.69 11.75
CA GLY A 118 18.16 7.82 12.01
C GLY A 118 17.97 6.76 13.10
N PHE A 119 16.91 6.85 13.89
CA PHE A 119 16.71 6.04 15.11
C PHE A 119 15.38 5.28 15.16
N VAL A 120 14.48 5.50 14.21
CA VAL A 120 13.12 4.95 14.28
C VAL A 120 12.93 3.74 13.39
N GLY A 121 11.98 2.86 13.79
CA GLY A 121 11.58 1.72 12.97
C GLY A 121 10.80 2.12 11.71
N SER A 122 10.67 1.19 10.78
CA SER A 122 10.16 1.41 9.42
C SER A 122 8.78 2.08 9.33
N ALA A 123 7.84 1.70 10.21
CA ALA A 123 6.48 2.27 10.21
C ALA A 123 6.48 3.76 10.61
N ARG A 124 7.30 4.16 11.60
CA ARG A 124 7.40 5.55 12.01
C ARG A 124 8.19 6.38 11.01
N ALA A 125 9.23 5.82 10.42
CA ALA A 125 9.95 6.44 9.32
C ALA A 125 9.04 6.74 8.13
N ALA A 126 8.16 5.79 7.75
CA ALA A 126 7.16 6.00 6.70
C ALA A 126 6.18 7.15 7.04
N ALA A 127 5.74 7.24 8.30
CA ALA A 127 4.87 8.33 8.74
C ALA A 127 5.57 9.70 8.70
N ILE A 128 6.87 9.75 9.02
CA ILE A 128 7.69 10.97 8.89
C ILE A 128 7.87 11.34 7.41
N GLY A 129 8.13 10.37 6.54
CA GLY A 129 8.21 10.58 5.09
C GLY A 129 6.92 11.16 4.50
N ALA A 130 5.77 10.61 4.90
CA ALA A 130 4.46 11.13 4.51
C ALA A 130 4.22 12.57 5.01
N GLU A 131 4.68 12.90 6.21
CA GLU A 131 4.59 14.26 6.74
C GLU A 131 5.46 15.25 5.96
N PHE A 132 6.69 14.86 5.58
CA PHE A 132 7.52 15.69 4.72
C PHE A 132 6.86 15.94 3.36
N ASP A 133 6.24 14.93 2.77
CA ASP A 133 5.50 15.08 1.52
C ASP A 133 4.33 16.07 1.66
N GLN A 134 3.54 15.96 2.74
CA GLN A 134 2.44 16.88 3.02
C GLN A 134 2.92 18.33 3.24
N ARG A 135 4.07 18.52 3.88
CA ARG A 135 4.67 19.85 4.09
C ARG A 135 5.21 20.45 2.79
N LEU A 136 5.81 19.63 1.96
CA LEU A 136 6.27 20.04 0.64
C LEU A 136 5.10 20.50 -0.26
N LEU A 137 3.92 19.89 -0.09
CA LEU A 137 2.66 20.33 -0.72
C LEU A 137 2.06 21.59 -0.10
N GLY A 138 2.54 22.02 1.06
CA GLY A 138 1.96 23.13 1.80
C GLY A 138 0.59 22.84 2.44
N SER A 139 0.22 21.54 2.59
CA SER A 139 -1.10 21.13 3.08
C SER A 139 -1.25 21.23 4.60
N THR A 140 -0.16 21.07 5.36
CA THR A 140 -0.19 21.08 6.84
C THR A 140 0.63 22.23 7.44
N ARG A 141 1.89 22.31 7.08
CA ARG A 141 2.84 23.35 7.50
C ARG A 141 3.84 23.51 6.37
N TRP A 142 4.08 24.77 5.99
CA TRP A 142 5.04 25.06 4.94
C TRP A 142 6.45 24.61 5.31
N MET A 143 7.14 24.01 4.37
CA MET A 143 8.55 23.71 4.42
C MET A 143 9.28 24.73 3.53
N THR A 144 10.35 25.31 4.03
CA THR A 144 11.18 26.19 3.20
C THR A 144 11.95 25.38 2.17
N THR A 145 12.34 25.98 1.06
CA THR A 145 13.16 25.30 0.05
C THR A 145 14.46 24.75 0.64
N ALA A 146 15.09 25.48 1.58
CA ALA A 146 16.30 25.00 2.26
C ALA A 146 16.05 23.78 3.14
N GLU A 147 14.91 23.73 3.85
CA GLU A 147 14.51 22.53 4.61
C GLU A 147 14.19 21.35 3.70
N ALA A 148 13.48 21.60 2.59
CA ALA A 148 13.16 20.58 1.60
C ALA A 148 14.44 20.00 0.96
N GLN A 149 15.40 20.84 0.59
CA GLN A 149 16.69 20.42 0.09
C GLN A 149 17.42 19.56 1.13
N ALA A 150 17.47 19.99 2.38
CA ALA A 150 18.14 19.26 3.44
C ALA A 150 17.52 17.88 3.70
N VAL A 151 16.17 17.73 3.57
CA VAL A 151 15.50 16.42 3.64
C VAL A 151 15.81 15.57 2.40
N ALA A 152 15.86 16.16 1.21
CA ALA A 152 16.23 15.48 -0.01
C ALA A 152 17.68 14.94 0.06
N ASP A 153 18.59 15.73 0.62
CA ASP A 153 20.00 15.33 0.84
C ASP A 153 20.10 14.16 1.83
N ASP A 154 19.32 14.16 2.93
CA ASP A 154 19.28 13.04 3.88
C ASP A 154 18.78 11.76 3.20
N PHE A 155 17.73 11.84 2.40
CA PHE A 155 17.22 10.67 1.67
C PHE A 155 18.19 10.20 0.58
N THR A 156 18.90 11.11 -0.07
CA THR A 156 19.98 10.77 -1.02
C THR A 156 21.12 10.03 -0.31
N ALA A 157 21.52 10.49 0.88
CA ALA A 157 22.52 9.80 1.69
C ALA A 157 22.07 8.39 2.11
N MET A 158 20.79 8.21 2.45
CA MET A 158 20.21 6.89 2.74
C MET A 158 20.20 5.98 1.50
N LEU A 159 19.94 6.53 0.32
CA LEU A 159 20.02 5.78 -0.94
C LEU A 159 21.44 5.37 -1.29
N ALA A 160 22.44 6.16 -0.95
CA ALA A 160 23.83 5.85 -1.21
C ALA A 160 24.37 4.70 -0.32
N ASP A 161 23.76 4.46 0.84
CA ASP A 161 24.16 3.37 1.75
C ASP A 161 23.44 2.06 1.37
N PRO A 162 24.15 1.04 0.86
CA PRO A 162 23.55 -0.24 0.47
C PRO A 162 23.00 -1.04 1.66
N ALA A 163 23.42 -0.74 2.89
CA ALA A 163 22.93 -1.41 4.09
C ALA A 163 21.54 -0.91 4.52
N ILE A 164 21.13 0.26 4.02
CA ILE A 164 19.82 0.83 4.34
C ILE A 164 18.79 0.35 3.31
N VAL A 165 17.77 -0.35 3.78
CA VAL A 165 16.61 -0.71 2.93
C VAL A 165 15.74 0.52 2.71
N TRP A 166 15.49 0.86 1.45
CA TRP A 166 14.62 1.99 1.10
C TRP A 166 13.22 1.80 1.66
N ASN A 167 12.69 2.82 2.31
CA ASN A 167 11.32 2.81 2.82
C ASN A 167 10.38 3.42 1.79
N PRO A 168 9.36 2.69 1.28
CA PRO A 168 8.41 3.21 0.31
C PRO A 168 7.70 4.49 0.76
N GLY A 169 7.56 4.71 2.07
CA GLY A 169 6.98 5.94 2.62
C GLY A 169 7.75 7.23 2.30
N PHE A 170 9.01 7.13 1.83
CA PHE A 170 9.81 8.28 1.40
C PHE A 170 9.62 8.62 -0.07
N SER A 171 9.11 7.68 -0.86
CA SER A 171 9.04 7.80 -2.32
C SER A 171 8.25 9.01 -2.77
N ASN A 172 7.09 9.29 -2.16
CA ASN A 172 6.25 10.43 -2.54
C ASN A 172 6.97 11.77 -2.38
N PHE A 173 7.64 11.95 -1.25
CA PHE A 173 8.43 13.17 -1.02
C PHE A 173 9.57 13.28 -2.05
N TYR A 174 10.32 12.19 -2.25
CA TYR A 174 11.50 12.20 -3.11
C TYR A 174 11.16 12.45 -4.58
N GLU A 175 10.11 11.82 -5.07
CA GLU A 175 9.57 12.04 -6.42
C GLU A 175 9.10 13.49 -6.62
N ARG A 176 8.45 14.05 -5.61
CA ARG A 176 8.02 15.45 -5.63
C ARG A 176 9.18 16.44 -5.54
N ALA A 177 10.17 16.12 -4.71
CA ALA A 177 11.43 16.88 -4.63
C ALA A 177 12.14 16.91 -5.99
N ARG A 178 12.10 15.81 -6.75
CA ARG A 178 12.60 15.77 -8.13
C ARG A 178 11.86 16.75 -9.05
N LEU A 179 10.52 16.84 -8.94
CA LEU A 179 9.74 17.83 -9.72
C LEU A 179 10.11 19.27 -9.41
N GLN A 180 10.54 19.55 -8.18
CA GLN A 180 10.99 20.86 -7.76
C GLN A 180 12.49 21.10 -8.01
N ALA A 181 13.15 20.22 -8.76
CA ALA A 181 14.58 20.25 -9.07
C ALA A 181 15.50 20.21 -7.84
N LEU A 182 15.02 19.65 -6.71
CA LEU A 182 15.81 19.45 -5.49
C LEU A 182 16.65 18.14 -5.53
N VAL A 183 16.40 17.27 -6.49
CA VAL A 183 17.11 15.99 -6.70
C VAL A 183 17.74 16.01 -8.09
N GLY A 184 19.03 15.76 -8.17
CA GLY A 184 19.80 15.71 -9.42
C GLY A 184 19.53 14.44 -10.25
N ASP A 185 20.09 14.39 -11.46
CA ASP A 185 19.91 13.25 -12.39
C ASP A 185 20.56 11.96 -11.84
N SER A 186 21.74 12.09 -11.24
CA SER A 186 22.50 10.96 -10.65
C SER A 186 21.75 10.34 -9.46
N GLU A 187 21.29 11.19 -8.54
CA GLU A 187 20.54 10.78 -7.35
C GLU A 187 19.19 10.17 -7.74
N TRP A 188 18.54 10.73 -8.77
CA TRP A 188 17.32 10.18 -9.31
C TRP A 188 17.52 8.78 -9.91
N THR A 189 18.59 8.56 -10.64
CA THR A 189 18.93 7.24 -11.18
C THR A 189 19.11 6.22 -10.08
N THR A 190 19.85 6.56 -9.02
CA THR A 190 20.04 5.69 -7.85
C THR A 190 18.70 5.40 -7.15
N TYR A 191 17.83 6.40 -7.04
CA TYR A 191 16.47 6.21 -6.50
C TYR A 191 15.69 5.21 -7.34
N VAL A 192 15.63 5.38 -8.65
CA VAL A 192 14.91 4.49 -9.56
C VAL A 192 15.42 3.05 -9.43
N GLU A 193 16.73 2.85 -9.44
CA GLU A 193 17.36 1.54 -9.26
C GLU A 193 16.94 0.86 -7.95
N ARG A 194 16.90 1.62 -6.84
CA ARG A 194 16.64 1.06 -5.50
C ARG A 194 15.17 1.01 -5.12
N SER A 195 14.33 1.84 -5.74
CA SER A 195 12.89 1.90 -5.48
C SER A 195 12.05 1.04 -6.41
N THR A 196 12.63 0.47 -7.46
CA THR A 196 11.94 -0.43 -8.36
C THR A 196 12.25 -1.89 -8.00
N ASP A 197 11.21 -2.70 -7.89
CA ASP A 197 11.33 -4.14 -7.75
C ASP A 197 11.34 -4.75 -9.16
N ILE A 198 12.49 -5.27 -9.59
CA ILE A 198 12.66 -5.89 -10.90
C ILE A 198 12.73 -7.39 -10.71
N ALA A 199 11.65 -8.05 -11.07
CA ALA A 199 11.52 -9.50 -11.00
C ALA A 199 11.55 -10.11 -12.41
N TRP A 200 12.18 -11.25 -12.53
CA TRP A 200 12.11 -12.07 -13.70
C TRP A 200 11.48 -13.41 -13.39
N SER A 201 10.73 -13.94 -14.34
CA SER A 201 10.10 -15.24 -14.25
C SER A 201 10.38 -16.02 -15.54
N PRO A 202 11.47 -16.77 -15.61
CA PRO A 202 11.72 -17.65 -16.73
C PRO A 202 10.80 -18.86 -16.60
N ARG A 203 10.35 -19.39 -17.73
CA ARG A 203 9.79 -20.72 -17.74
C ARG A 203 10.89 -21.70 -17.35
N THR A 204 10.72 -22.45 -16.27
CA THR A 204 11.76 -23.36 -15.74
C THR A 204 11.96 -24.60 -16.60
N ARG A 205 11.05 -24.89 -17.53
CA ARG A 205 11.10 -26.05 -18.42
C ARG A 205 10.73 -25.63 -19.85
N VAL A 206 11.54 -26.02 -20.82
CA VAL A 206 11.37 -25.66 -22.24
C VAL A 206 11.69 -26.87 -23.13
N ARG A 207 11.02 -27.00 -24.27
CA ARG A 207 11.36 -28.03 -25.27
C ARG A 207 12.61 -27.64 -26.04
N ALA A 208 13.43 -28.63 -26.36
CA ALA A 208 14.56 -28.45 -27.26
C ALA A 208 14.09 -27.88 -28.61
N GLY A 209 14.82 -26.89 -29.12
CA GLY A 209 14.49 -26.22 -30.37
C GLY A 209 13.34 -25.19 -30.28
N ASN A 210 12.66 -25.08 -29.17
CA ASN A 210 11.62 -24.04 -28.96
C ASN A 210 12.20 -22.81 -28.27
N ASP A 211 11.47 -21.70 -28.33
CA ASP A 211 11.81 -20.49 -27.59
C ASP A 211 11.49 -20.64 -26.11
N LEU A 212 12.42 -20.19 -25.26
CA LEU A 212 12.19 -19.98 -23.85
C LEU A 212 11.53 -18.61 -23.65
N HIS A 213 10.36 -18.59 -23.08
CA HIS A 213 9.68 -17.35 -22.70
C HIS A 213 10.14 -16.90 -21.31
N VAL A 214 10.61 -15.68 -21.23
CA VAL A 214 11.00 -15.02 -19.96
C VAL A 214 10.12 -13.80 -19.79
N GLN A 215 9.42 -13.75 -18.66
CA GLN A 215 8.66 -12.58 -18.28
C GLN A 215 9.52 -11.71 -17.36
N LEU A 216 9.69 -10.45 -17.72
CA LEU A 216 10.30 -9.43 -16.88
C LEU A 216 9.19 -8.52 -16.37
N THR A 217 9.18 -8.27 -15.06
CA THR A 217 8.20 -7.39 -14.41
C THR A 217 8.95 -6.31 -13.65
N ILE A 218 8.60 -5.06 -13.88
CA ILE A 218 9.09 -3.91 -13.11
C ILE A 218 7.91 -3.37 -12.31
N LYS A 219 8.08 -3.26 -11.01
CA LYS A 219 7.08 -2.72 -10.09
C LYS A 219 7.66 -1.51 -9.38
N GLY A 220 6.95 -0.39 -9.44
CA GLY A 220 7.26 0.79 -8.64
C GLY A 220 6.84 0.60 -7.18
N THR A 221 7.62 1.16 -6.26
CA THR A 221 7.30 1.13 -4.82
C THR A 221 6.55 2.37 -4.34
N SER A 222 6.33 3.36 -5.21
CA SER A 222 5.58 4.57 -4.86
C SER A 222 4.12 4.26 -4.55
N VAL A 223 3.59 4.85 -3.49
CA VAL A 223 2.21 4.65 -3.01
C VAL A 223 1.27 5.74 -3.51
N ALA A 224 1.74 6.68 -4.32
CA ALA A 224 1.00 7.88 -4.70
C ALA A 224 0.00 7.64 -5.84
N ASP A 225 -1.22 7.25 -5.50
CA ASP A 225 -2.33 7.06 -6.47
C ASP A 225 -2.92 8.36 -7.06
N ALA A 226 -2.49 9.56 -6.62
CA ALA A 226 -3.28 10.77 -6.83
C ALA A 226 -2.54 12.00 -7.38
N LEU A 227 -1.32 11.87 -7.92
CA LEU A 227 -0.55 13.05 -8.31
C LEU A 227 -0.23 13.07 -9.81
N PRO A 228 -0.13 14.26 -10.43
CA PRO A 228 0.62 14.43 -11.68
C PRO A 228 2.11 14.24 -11.34
N ILE A 229 2.52 12.98 -11.16
CA ILE A 229 3.88 12.62 -10.83
C ILE A 229 4.65 12.46 -12.13
N PRO A 230 5.95 12.76 -12.13
CA PRO A 230 6.80 12.34 -13.22
C PRO A 230 6.71 10.84 -13.27
N THR A 231 6.14 10.38 -14.33
CA THR A 231 6.19 8.97 -14.67
C THR A 231 7.65 8.57 -14.71
N ILE A 232 8.06 7.62 -13.86
CA ILE A 232 9.37 7.00 -14.00
C ILE A 232 9.35 6.30 -15.35
N ARG A 233 10.17 6.76 -16.29
CA ARG A 233 10.33 6.12 -17.57
C ARG A 233 11.63 5.33 -17.58
N ILE A 234 11.52 4.04 -17.86
CA ILE A 234 12.64 3.13 -17.92
C ILE A 234 12.65 2.50 -19.32
N ARG A 235 13.74 2.70 -20.02
CA ARG A 235 14.03 2.01 -21.26
C ARG A 235 14.89 0.80 -20.93
N SER A 236 14.44 -0.39 -21.25
CA SER A 236 15.13 -1.63 -20.97
C SER A 236 15.64 -2.29 -22.25
N ARG A 237 16.85 -2.80 -22.20
CA ARG A 237 17.42 -3.60 -23.29
C ARG A 237 18.16 -4.82 -22.74
N LEU A 238 18.07 -5.94 -23.43
CA LEU A 238 18.88 -7.11 -23.11
C LEU A 238 20.33 -6.84 -23.54
N ALA A 239 21.22 -6.72 -22.58
CA ALA A 239 22.66 -6.52 -22.83
C ALA A 239 23.37 -7.82 -23.16
N GLY A 240 22.88 -8.97 -22.67
CA GLY A 240 23.41 -10.29 -22.95
C GLY A 240 22.59 -11.40 -22.33
N ALA A 241 22.63 -12.58 -22.95
CA ALA A 241 22.09 -13.81 -22.39
C ALA A 241 23.13 -14.93 -22.55
N SER A 242 23.17 -15.86 -21.60
CA SER A 242 24.08 -17.01 -21.65
C SER A 242 23.39 -18.27 -21.14
N ILE A 243 23.80 -19.42 -21.65
CA ILE A 243 23.42 -20.74 -21.16
C ILE A 243 24.70 -21.48 -20.75
N ASP A 244 24.76 -21.94 -19.50
CA ASP A 244 25.94 -22.56 -18.90
C ASP A 244 27.23 -21.74 -19.11
N GLY A 245 27.10 -20.39 -19.01
CA GLY A 245 28.21 -19.45 -19.18
C GLY A 245 28.63 -19.22 -20.64
N ARG A 246 27.95 -19.80 -21.63
CA ARG A 246 28.18 -19.56 -23.05
C ARG A 246 27.22 -18.51 -23.57
N ASP A 247 27.76 -17.46 -24.15
CA ASP A 247 26.94 -16.37 -24.71
C ASP A 247 26.02 -16.89 -25.83
N MET A 248 24.78 -16.44 -25.77
CA MET A 248 23.80 -16.66 -26.81
C MET A 248 23.96 -15.62 -27.93
N PRO A 249 23.65 -15.99 -29.21
CA PRO A 249 23.69 -15.01 -30.30
C PRO A 249 22.79 -13.82 -30.01
N ARG A 250 23.24 -12.59 -30.24
CA ARG A 250 22.48 -11.36 -30.06
C ARG A 250 21.39 -11.14 -31.12
N THR A 251 20.56 -12.13 -31.36
CA THR A 251 19.45 -12.01 -32.34
C THR A 251 18.20 -11.32 -31.77
N TRP A 252 18.22 -10.95 -30.49
CA TRP A 252 17.02 -10.58 -29.74
C TRP A 252 17.22 -9.28 -28.96
N GLY A 253 17.18 -8.19 -29.64
CA GLY A 253 17.34 -6.86 -29.03
C GLY A 253 16.09 -6.01 -29.17
N GLY A 254 14.98 -6.45 -28.58
CA GLY A 254 13.85 -5.55 -28.37
C GLY A 254 14.18 -4.53 -27.29
N GLU A 255 14.19 -3.25 -27.63
CA GLU A 255 14.17 -2.16 -26.68
C GLU A 255 12.72 -1.93 -26.28
N SER A 256 12.45 -1.85 -24.99
CA SER A 256 11.11 -1.56 -24.48
C SER A 256 11.16 -0.37 -23.54
N THR A 257 10.36 0.65 -23.82
CA THR A 257 10.17 1.77 -22.92
C THR A 257 8.92 1.55 -22.09
N THR A 258 9.10 1.60 -20.79
CA THR A 258 8.04 1.40 -19.81
C THR A 258 7.88 2.65 -18.97
N SER A 259 6.64 3.04 -18.77
CA SER A 259 6.27 4.12 -17.85
C SER A 259 5.64 3.53 -16.60
N ILE A 260 6.22 3.84 -15.44
CA ILE A 260 5.73 3.40 -14.15
C ILE A 260 5.22 4.61 -13.38
N THR A 261 3.94 4.62 -13.04
CA THR A 261 3.31 5.63 -12.19
C THR A 261 2.89 5.01 -10.88
N GLY A 262 3.29 5.59 -9.78
CA GLY A 262 2.90 5.12 -8.45
C GLY A 262 3.29 3.67 -8.19
N GLY A 263 2.45 2.92 -7.50
CA GLY A 263 2.58 1.47 -7.26
C GLY A 263 2.28 0.59 -8.48
N GLY A 264 2.23 1.18 -9.68
CA GLY A 264 1.97 0.46 -10.91
C GLY A 264 3.04 -0.59 -11.23
N HIS A 265 2.67 -1.58 -12.01
CA HIS A 265 3.58 -2.57 -12.54
C HIS A 265 3.51 -2.58 -14.08
N SER A 266 4.63 -2.87 -14.69
CA SER A 266 4.72 -3.13 -16.12
C SER A 266 5.51 -4.40 -16.34
N GLY A 267 5.07 -5.18 -17.31
CA GLY A 267 5.76 -6.42 -17.65
C GLY A 267 5.75 -6.65 -19.15
N TRP A 268 6.80 -7.29 -19.64
CA TRP A 268 6.88 -7.76 -21.02
C TRP A 268 7.49 -9.14 -21.05
N THR A 269 7.16 -9.86 -22.10
CA THR A 269 7.68 -11.19 -22.34
C THR A 269 8.66 -11.14 -23.50
N MET A 270 9.80 -11.79 -23.31
CA MET A 270 10.74 -12.03 -24.39
C MET A 270 10.86 -13.50 -24.67
N SER A 271 11.29 -13.81 -25.87
CA SER A 271 11.55 -15.18 -26.33
C SER A 271 13.06 -15.33 -26.59
N LEU A 272 13.64 -16.38 -26.04
CA LEU A 272 15.05 -16.74 -26.25
C LEU A 272 15.11 -18.09 -26.99
N PRO A 273 15.76 -18.20 -28.15
CA PRO A 273 15.88 -19.47 -28.85
C PRO A 273 16.74 -20.43 -28.03
N MET A 274 16.22 -21.63 -27.83
CA MET A 274 16.93 -22.66 -27.09
C MET A 274 17.63 -23.62 -28.04
N SER A 275 18.78 -24.13 -27.59
CA SER A 275 19.50 -25.16 -28.30
C SER A 275 18.76 -26.50 -28.22
N ASP A 276 19.13 -27.43 -29.13
CA ASP A 276 18.62 -28.82 -29.13
C ASP A 276 19.20 -29.69 -28.00
N ARG A 277 20.02 -29.11 -27.11
CA ARG A 277 20.62 -29.83 -26.00
C ARG A 277 19.57 -30.13 -24.94
N ILE A 278 19.39 -31.38 -24.58
CA ILE A 278 18.48 -31.84 -23.52
C ILE A 278 19.23 -31.88 -22.17
N GLY A 279 18.58 -31.51 -21.09
CA GLY A 279 19.08 -31.58 -19.73
C GLY A 279 18.94 -30.27 -18.97
N ARG A 280 19.52 -30.23 -17.77
CA ARG A 280 19.54 -29.01 -16.96
C ARG A 280 20.59 -28.04 -17.49
N ALA A 281 20.26 -26.76 -17.48
CA ALA A 281 21.13 -25.68 -17.87
C ALA A 281 20.93 -24.48 -16.97
N ARG A 282 21.98 -23.66 -16.78
CA ARG A 282 21.91 -22.40 -16.06
C ARG A 282 21.76 -21.26 -17.05
N LEU A 283 20.64 -20.56 -16.97
CA LEU A 283 20.36 -19.36 -17.74
C LEU A 283 20.88 -18.15 -17.00
N GLY A 284 21.72 -17.35 -17.64
CA GLY A 284 22.13 -16.02 -17.20
C GLY A 284 21.60 -14.97 -18.16
N MET A 285 21.12 -13.86 -17.63
CA MET A 285 20.65 -12.72 -18.42
C MET A 285 21.15 -11.42 -17.79
N ARG A 286 21.53 -10.47 -18.61
CA ARG A 286 21.96 -9.15 -18.20
C ARG A 286 21.14 -8.10 -18.94
N TYR A 287 20.40 -7.32 -18.18
CA TYR A 287 19.61 -6.20 -18.69
C TYR A 287 20.29 -4.89 -18.33
N GLU A 288 20.23 -3.97 -19.25
CA GLU A 288 20.57 -2.58 -19.04
C GLU A 288 19.27 -1.76 -19.04
N PHE A 289 19.13 -0.93 -18.03
CA PHE A 289 17.98 -0.07 -17.80
C PHE A 289 18.46 1.38 -17.87
N ASP A 290 17.95 2.12 -18.85
CA ASP A 290 18.17 3.55 -18.96
C ASP A 290 17.02 4.28 -18.31
N VAL A 291 17.30 5.15 -17.34
CA VAL A 291 16.32 6.09 -16.81
C VAL A 291 16.23 7.27 -17.76
N VAL A 292 15.05 7.54 -18.29
CA VAL A 292 14.87 8.58 -19.28
C VAL A 292 13.93 9.68 -18.78
N THR A 293 14.10 10.89 -19.30
CA THR A 293 13.20 12.01 -18.98
C THR A 293 11.79 11.71 -19.48
N ALA A 294 10.80 12.34 -18.82
CA ALA A 294 9.38 12.19 -19.20
C ALA A 294 8.96 13.12 -20.37
N ASP A 295 9.88 13.94 -20.85
CA ASP A 295 9.65 14.81 -22.00
C ASP A 295 9.64 14.04 -23.33
N ALA A 296 9.32 14.73 -24.41
CA ALA A 296 9.24 14.15 -25.76
C ALA A 296 10.60 13.71 -26.30
N GLU A 297 11.71 14.23 -25.75
CA GLU A 297 13.07 13.93 -26.21
C GLU A 297 13.61 12.62 -25.61
N GLU A 298 12.99 12.14 -24.52
CA GLU A 298 13.39 10.89 -23.80
C GLU A 298 14.91 10.81 -23.55
N ARG A 299 15.49 11.92 -23.07
CA ARG A 299 16.93 11.99 -22.80
C ARG A 299 17.31 11.03 -21.70
N VAL A 300 18.32 10.19 -21.92
CA VAL A 300 18.89 9.33 -20.89
C VAL A 300 19.61 10.18 -19.83
N ILE A 301 19.18 10.02 -18.58
CA ILE A 301 19.75 10.72 -17.42
C ILE A 301 20.65 9.83 -16.58
N GLY A 302 20.54 8.53 -16.73
CA GLY A 302 21.41 7.54 -16.10
C GLY A 302 21.03 6.13 -16.50
N SER A 303 21.88 5.18 -16.16
CA SER A 303 21.69 3.77 -16.50
C SER A 303 22.17 2.88 -15.34
N PHE A 304 21.52 1.72 -15.19
CA PHE A 304 21.97 0.67 -14.27
C PHE A 304 21.80 -0.71 -14.92
N VAL A 305 22.49 -1.70 -14.37
CA VAL A 305 22.48 -3.07 -14.92
C VAL A 305 21.96 -4.03 -13.87
N HIS A 306 21.04 -4.90 -14.29
CA HIS A 306 20.53 -5.98 -13.45
C HIS A 306 20.85 -7.33 -14.09
N ALA A 307 21.46 -8.22 -13.31
CA ALA A 307 21.80 -9.57 -13.73
C ALA A 307 20.84 -10.57 -13.07
N PHE A 308 20.36 -11.50 -13.86
CA PHE A 308 19.49 -12.58 -13.43
C PHE A 308 20.13 -13.93 -13.75
N GLU A 309 19.99 -14.87 -12.83
CA GLU A 309 20.42 -16.24 -13.02
C GLU A 309 19.36 -17.20 -12.52
N GLY A 310 19.16 -18.29 -13.24
CA GLY A 310 18.21 -19.32 -12.84
C GLY A 310 18.43 -20.63 -13.57
N ASP A 311 18.01 -21.72 -12.96
CA ASP A 311 18.09 -23.04 -13.54
C ASP A 311 16.88 -23.32 -14.42
N ILE A 312 17.11 -23.89 -15.60
CA ILE A 312 16.10 -24.32 -16.55
C ILE A 312 16.33 -25.80 -16.90
N GLU A 313 15.27 -26.49 -17.28
CA GLU A 313 15.28 -27.85 -17.78
C GLU A 313 14.89 -27.83 -19.25
N ILE A 314 15.77 -28.29 -20.12
CA ILE A 314 15.50 -28.46 -21.54
C ILE A 314 15.10 -29.91 -21.77
N VAL A 315 13.86 -30.14 -22.22
CA VAL A 315 13.29 -31.46 -22.43
C VAL A 315 13.20 -31.83 -23.90
N GLY A 316 12.96 -33.10 -24.21
CA GLY A 316 12.78 -33.57 -25.57
C GLY A 316 11.60 -32.88 -26.27
N ALA A 317 11.62 -32.88 -27.61
CA ALA A 317 10.56 -32.24 -28.39
C ALA A 317 9.15 -32.86 -28.15
N ASP A 318 9.09 -34.12 -27.77
CA ASP A 318 7.86 -34.86 -27.51
C ASP A 318 7.39 -34.72 -26.03
N GLU A 319 8.22 -34.16 -25.16
CA GLU A 319 7.87 -33.98 -23.76
C GLU A 319 7.14 -32.64 -23.53
N PRO A 320 6.13 -32.58 -22.61
CA PRO A 320 5.48 -31.32 -22.29
C PRO A 320 6.45 -30.34 -21.62
N SER A 321 6.39 -29.08 -22.02
CA SER A 321 7.20 -28.00 -21.42
C SER A 321 6.69 -27.57 -20.03
N LEU A 322 5.53 -28.06 -19.60
CA LEU A 322 4.93 -27.82 -18.29
C LEU A 322 4.82 -29.13 -17.52
N ARG A 323 4.92 -29.03 -16.18
CA ARG A 323 4.62 -30.14 -15.30
C ARG A 323 3.11 -30.40 -15.32
N VAL A 324 2.70 -31.59 -15.79
CA VAL A 324 1.30 -31.99 -15.78
C VAL A 324 0.91 -32.52 -14.41
N VAL A 325 -0.10 -31.88 -13.79
CA VAL A 325 -0.70 -32.30 -12.52
C VAL A 325 -2.03 -32.98 -12.80
N ARG A 326 -2.14 -34.26 -12.43
CA ARG A 326 -3.38 -35.04 -12.58
C ARG A 326 -3.87 -35.40 -11.18
N ASP A 327 -4.66 -34.49 -10.62
CA ASP A 327 -5.25 -34.67 -9.29
C ASP A 327 -6.76 -34.45 -9.39
N GLU A 328 -7.50 -35.54 -9.40
CA GLU A 328 -8.96 -35.51 -9.50
C GLU A 328 -9.62 -34.89 -8.28
N SER A 329 -8.96 -34.93 -7.10
CA SER A 329 -9.50 -34.35 -5.88
C SER A 329 -9.61 -32.81 -5.97
N MET A 330 -8.84 -32.19 -6.86
CA MET A 330 -8.89 -30.75 -7.11
C MET A 330 -10.02 -30.31 -8.04
N SER A 331 -10.64 -31.25 -8.78
CA SER A 331 -11.63 -30.93 -9.84
C SER A 331 -12.79 -30.09 -9.32
N ALA A 332 -13.37 -30.45 -8.19
CA ALA A 332 -14.50 -29.71 -7.59
C ALA A 332 -14.08 -28.30 -7.12
N ALA A 333 -12.90 -28.18 -6.51
CA ALA A 333 -12.38 -26.89 -6.08
C ALA A 333 -12.06 -25.97 -7.26
N ILE A 334 -11.51 -26.52 -8.34
CA ILE A 334 -11.24 -25.77 -9.58
C ILE A 334 -12.56 -25.34 -10.22
N ALA A 335 -13.52 -26.25 -10.36
CA ALA A 335 -14.83 -25.93 -10.94
C ALA A 335 -15.54 -24.81 -10.16
N SER A 336 -15.46 -24.84 -8.82
CA SER A 336 -16.05 -23.78 -7.97
C SER A 336 -15.30 -22.45 -8.03
N SER A 337 -14.04 -22.45 -8.45
CA SER A 337 -13.23 -21.24 -8.59
C SER A 337 -13.50 -20.49 -9.90
N LEU A 338 -14.17 -21.11 -10.86
CA LEU A 338 -14.42 -20.58 -12.19
C LEU A 338 -15.89 -20.15 -12.35
N SER A 339 -16.10 -19.01 -12.97
CA SER A 339 -17.44 -18.50 -13.27
C SER A 339 -17.46 -17.71 -14.57
N VAL A 340 -18.66 -17.59 -15.17
CA VAL A 340 -18.89 -16.68 -16.28
C VAL A 340 -19.40 -15.35 -15.73
N GLY A 341 -18.55 -14.31 -15.78
CA GLY A 341 -18.93 -12.97 -15.32
C GLY A 341 -19.81 -12.24 -16.34
N ARG A 342 -19.57 -12.48 -17.64
CA ARG A 342 -20.35 -11.86 -18.72
C ARG A 342 -20.37 -12.77 -19.93
N LEU A 343 -21.54 -12.93 -20.54
CA LEU A 343 -21.73 -13.54 -21.83
C LEU A 343 -22.67 -12.66 -22.66
N GLU A 344 -22.16 -12.06 -23.71
CA GLU A 344 -22.92 -11.13 -24.55
C GLU A 344 -22.80 -11.52 -26.02
N PHE A 345 -23.92 -11.51 -26.72
CA PHE A 345 -23.97 -11.67 -28.15
C PHE A 345 -24.24 -10.32 -28.81
N SER A 346 -23.28 -9.81 -29.57
CA SER A 346 -23.39 -8.58 -30.34
C SER A 346 -23.75 -8.94 -31.78
N ASP A 347 -24.87 -8.41 -32.27
CA ASP A 347 -25.33 -8.46 -33.67
C ASP A 347 -25.38 -9.87 -34.30
N GLN A 348 -25.65 -10.91 -33.51
CA GLN A 348 -25.72 -12.32 -33.93
C GLN A 348 -24.40 -12.85 -34.57
N THR A 349 -23.37 -12.02 -34.62
CA THR A 349 -22.13 -12.35 -35.31
C THR A 349 -20.91 -12.43 -34.40
N ARG A 350 -21.02 -11.81 -33.22
CA ARG A 350 -19.91 -11.75 -32.26
C ARG A 350 -20.33 -12.17 -30.88
N ILE A 351 -19.47 -12.92 -30.21
CA ILE A 351 -19.59 -13.28 -28.82
C ILE A 351 -18.51 -12.57 -28.02
N ASP A 352 -18.90 -11.95 -26.93
CA ASP A 352 -18.00 -11.40 -25.91
C ASP A 352 -18.26 -12.17 -24.61
N LEU A 353 -17.27 -12.96 -24.20
CA LEU A 353 -17.31 -13.83 -23.03
C LEU A 353 -16.25 -13.39 -22.03
N MET A 354 -16.64 -13.20 -20.77
CA MET A 354 -15.71 -13.00 -19.67
C MET A 354 -15.75 -14.20 -18.73
N ILE A 355 -14.61 -14.84 -18.55
CA ILE A 355 -14.42 -15.91 -17.57
C ILE A 355 -13.66 -15.34 -16.40
N GLU A 356 -14.18 -15.50 -15.21
CA GLU A 356 -13.59 -15.08 -13.95
C GLU A 356 -13.04 -16.28 -13.20
N VAL A 357 -11.87 -16.11 -12.60
CA VAL A 357 -11.28 -17.07 -11.67
C VAL A 357 -11.11 -16.43 -10.28
N ARG A 358 -11.42 -17.18 -9.23
CA ARG A 358 -11.26 -16.78 -7.84
C ARG A 358 -10.38 -17.78 -7.12
N ALA A 359 -9.10 -17.44 -6.97
CA ALA A 359 -8.11 -18.21 -6.23
C ALA A 359 -8.06 -19.70 -6.60
N SER A 360 -7.85 -20.01 -7.91
CA SER A 360 -7.70 -21.40 -8.35
C SER A 360 -6.62 -22.12 -7.54
N PRO A 361 -6.85 -23.37 -7.09
CA PRO A 361 -5.86 -24.14 -6.35
C PRO A 361 -4.68 -24.64 -7.22
N ALA A 362 -4.79 -24.55 -8.55
CA ALA A 362 -3.77 -24.98 -9.50
C ALA A 362 -3.64 -24.02 -10.68
N ASP A 363 -2.52 -24.13 -11.38
CA ASP A 363 -2.35 -23.49 -12.68
C ASP A 363 -3.29 -24.12 -13.70
N LEU A 364 -4.00 -23.30 -14.46
CA LEU A 364 -5.00 -23.72 -15.43
C LEU A 364 -4.60 -23.26 -16.83
N GLY A 365 -4.66 -24.18 -17.80
CA GLY A 365 -4.73 -23.88 -19.22
C GLY A 365 -6.02 -24.48 -19.75
N LEU A 366 -6.88 -23.65 -20.29
CA LEU A 366 -8.23 -24.05 -20.68
C LEU A 366 -8.50 -23.69 -22.14
N GLU A 367 -8.97 -24.63 -22.89
CA GLU A 367 -9.66 -24.39 -24.15
C GLU A 367 -11.11 -24.04 -23.83
N VAL A 368 -11.60 -22.94 -24.36
CA VAL A 368 -12.95 -22.44 -24.11
C VAL A 368 -13.82 -22.79 -25.29
N LEU A 369 -14.85 -23.58 -25.02
CA LEU A 369 -15.77 -24.06 -26.03
C LEU A 369 -17.19 -23.57 -25.71
N LEU A 370 -17.92 -23.19 -26.75
CA LEU A 370 -19.34 -22.90 -26.69
C LEU A 370 -20.10 -24.14 -27.20
N ARG A 371 -21.08 -24.60 -26.44
CA ARG A 371 -21.96 -25.71 -26.80
C ARG A 371 -23.42 -25.23 -26.77
N PRO A 372 -24.03 -24.94 -27.95
CA PRO A 372 -25.45 -24.65 -28.05
C PRO A 372 -26.29 -25.85 -27.57
N ARG A 373 -27.32 -25.60 -26.76
CA ARG A 373 -28.29 -26.61 -26.30
C ARG A 373 -29.43 -26.78 -27.26
N ASP A 374 -29.72 -25.76 -28.04
CA ASP A 374 -30.82 -25.69 -28.98
C ASP A 374 -30.39 -25.13 -30.34
N GLY A 375 -31.30 -25.09 -31.31
CA GLY A 375 -31.04 -24.58 -32.64
C GLY A 375 -30.34 -25.58 -33.57
N ALA A 376 -29.94 -25.11 -34.75
CA ALA A 376 -29.36 -25.92 -35.83
C ALA A 376 -28.01 -26.57 -35.46
N HIS A 377 -27.34 -26.08 -34.47
CA HIS A 377 -26.01 -26.53 -34.01
C HIS A 377 -26.02 -27.12 -32.59
N ALA A 378 -27.20 -27.57 -32.12
CA ALA A 378 -27.34 -28.17 -30.79
C ALA A 378 -26.31 -29.31 -30.59
N GLY A 379 -25.59 -29.26 -29.46
CA GLY A 379 -24.58 -30.23 -29.06
C GLY A 379 -23.22 -30.12 -29.75
N ARG A 380 -23.06 -29.25 -30.76
CA ARG A 380 -21.77 -29.01 -31.40
C ARG A 380 -20.89 -28.11 -30.58
N GLU A 381 -19.64 -28.49 -30.33
CA GLU A 381 -18.65 -27.67 -29.65
C GLU A 381 -17.94 -26.71 -30.61
N LEU A 382 -17.91 -25.48 -30.27
CA LEU A 382 -17.30 -24.38 -31.02
C LEU A 382 -16.18 -23.77 -30.22
N SER A 383 -14.93 -23.86 -30.69
CA SER A 383 -13.79 -23.27 -29.96
C SER A 383 -13.83 -21.74 -30.01
N LEU A 384 -13.88 -21.10 -28.86
CA LEU A 384 -13.80 -19.66 -28.70
C LEU A 384 -12.36 -19.19 -28.55
N GLY A 385 -11.46 -20.05 -28.10
CA GLY A 385 -10.06 -19.72 -27.88
C GLY A 385 -9.48 -20.43 -26.65
N SER A 386 -8.39 -19.94 -26.17
CA SER A 386 -7.69 -20.49 -24.98
C SER A 386 -7.39 -19.42 -24.00
N ILE A 387 -7.49 -19.78 -22.71
CA ILE A 387 -7.16 -18.91 -21.57
C ILE A 387 -6.26 -19.65 -20.61
N TRP A 388 -5.59 -18.91 -19.74
CA TRP A 388 -4.77 -19.47 -18.69
C TRP A 388 -4.84 -18.64 -17.42
N PHE A 389 -4.69 -19.29 -16.27
CA PHE A 389 -4.67 -18.66 -14.96
C PHE A 389 -3.59 -19.32 -14.11
N ALA A 390 -2.83 -18.50 -13.39
CA ALA A 390 -1.90 -19.00 -12.39
C ALA A 390 -2.65 -19.40 -11.11
N SER A 391 -2.09 -20.35 -10.38
CA SER A 391 -2.58 -20.75 -9.06
C SER A 391 -2.70 -19.53 -8.13
N GLY A 392 -3.80 -19.43 -7.38
CA GLY A 392 -4.09 -18.31 -6.49
C GLY A 392 -4.57 -17.04 -7.19
N ALA A 393 -4.59 -16.99 -8.54
CA ALA A 393 -5.03 -15.80 -9.26
C ALA A 393 -6.51 -15.49 -9.01
N THR A 394 -6.80 -14.18 -8.86
CA THR A 394 -8.15 -13.64 -8.90
C THR A 394 -8.18 -12.63 -10.03
N SER A 395 -8.75 -13.02 -11.16
CA SER A 395 -8.75 -12.22 -12.39
C SER A 395 -9.88 -12.62 -13.31
N GLY A 396 -10.15 -11.79 -14.31
CA GLY A 396 -11.07 -12.10 -15.40
C GLY A 396 -10.34 -12.10 -16.74
N TYR A 397 -10.75 -12.96 -17.65
CA TYR A 397 -10.23 -13.03 -19.00
C TYR A 397 -11.37 -12.88 -20.01
N GLY A 398 -11.26 -11.86 -20.88
CA GLY A 398 -12.22 -11.58 -21.93
C GLY A 398 -11.86 -12.27 -23.24
N ILE A 399 -12.82 -12.95 -23.85
CA ILE A 399 -12.72 -13.52 -25.20
C ILE A 399 -13.76 -12.86 -26.08
N GLY A 400 -13.31 -12.15 -27.11
CA GLY A 400 -14.18 -11.63 -28.17
C GLY A 400 -13.94 -12.43 -29.46
N ARG A 401 -14.97 -13.06 -30.01
CA ARG A 401 -14.83 -13.84 -31.26
C ARG A 401 -15.99 -13.61 -32.20
N ASP A 402 -15.65 -13.55 -33.48
CA ASP A 402 -16.65 -13.60 -34.57
C ASP A 402 -17.17 -15.04 -34.73
N ILE A 403 -18.49 -15.17 -34.71
CA ILE A 403 -19.19 -16.46 -34.78
C ILE A 403 -20.05 -16.59 -36.05
N ARG A 404 -19.86 -15.72 -37.06
CA ARG A 404 -20.64 -15.73 -38.29
C ARG A 404 -20.62 -17.10 -38.99
N ASP A 405 -19.46 -17.74 -39.00
CA ASP A 405 -19.29 -19.06 -39.62
C ASP A 405 -19.91 -20.21 -38.83
N LEU A 406 -20.44 -19.90 -37.64
CA LEU A 406 -20.93 -20.88 -36.69
C LEU A 406 -22.45 -21.00 -36.69
N GLY A 407 -23.16 -20.18 -37.52
CA GLY A 407 -24.63 -20.19 -37.60
C GLY A 407 -25.30 -19.92 -36.25
N GLY A 408 -24.55 -19.31 -35.31
CA GLY A 408 -24.88 -19.30 -33.88
C GLY A 408 -25.93 -18.29 -33.42
N GLY A 409 -26.61 -17.59 -34.35
CA GLY A 409 -27.60 -16.57 -33.98
C GLY A 409 -28.90 -17.11 -33.36
N ASP A 410 -29.20 -18.37 -33.54
CA ASP A 410 -30.50 -18.93 -33.18
C ASP A 410 -30.53 -19.64 -31.81
N ALA A 411 -29.37 -19.92 -31.22
CA ALA A 411 -29.34 -20.60 -29.92
C ALA A 411 -29.87 -19.70 -28.79
N THR A 412 -30.85 -20.21 -28.05
CA THR A 412 -31.41 -19.51 -26.90
C THR A 412 -30.80 -19.95 -25.58
N ALA A 413 -30.15 -21.10 -25.55
CA ALA A 413 -29.43 -21.65 -24.42
C ALA A 413 -28.08 -22.21 -24.84
N VAL A 414 -27.04 -21.91 -24.10
CA VAL A 414 -25.68 -22.37 -24.37
C VAL A 414 -24.99 -22.85 -23.09
N ASP A 415 -24.07 -23.79 -23.22
CA ASP A 415 -23.11 -24.13 -22.16
C ASP A 415 -21.73 -23.63 -22.55
N ILE A 416 -20.96 -23.22 -21.56
CA ILE A 416 -19.54 -22.96 -21.70
C ILE A 416 -18.80 -24.17 -21.17
N VAL A 417 -18.05 -24.80 -22.04
CA VAL A 417 -17.20 -25.96 -21.69
C VAL A 417 -15.75 -25.48 -21.61
N LEU A 418 -15.16 -25.64 -20.44
CA LEU A 418 -13.76 -25.32 -20.17
C LEU A 418 -12.98 -26.63 -20.13
N ARG A 419 -12.24 -26.89 -21.20
CA ARG A 419 -11.47 -28.14 -21.36
C ARG A 419 -10.02 -27.91 -20.96
N PRO A 420 -9.49 -28.63 -19.96
CA PRO A 420 -8.09 -28.55 -19.59
C PRO A 420 -7.17 -28.91 -20.74
N SER A 421 -6.18 -28.06 -21.05
CA SER A 421 -5.32 -28.20 -22.17
C SER A 421 -3.89 -27.79 -21.88
N VAL A 422 -2.94 -28.69 -22.08
CA VAL A 422 -1.51 -28.39 -21.98
C VAL A 422 -1.11 -27.32 -22.99
N SER A 423 -1.60 -27.41 -24.23
CA SER A 423 -1.27 -26.45 -25.27
C SER A 423 -1.80 -25.05 -24.98
N ALA A 424 -2.94 -24.93 -24.30
CA ALA A 424 -3.45 -23.66 -23.83
C ALA A 424 -2.54 -23.05 -22.73
N ALA A 425 -2.10 -23.88 -21.78
CA ALA A 425 -1.19 -23.45 -20.72
C ALA A 425 0.21 -23.08 -21.26
N GLU A 426 0.70 -23.78 -22.26
CA GLU A 426 1.99 -23.51 -22.92
C GLU A 426 2.05 -22.14 -23.60
N ARG A 427 0.91 -21.52 -23.89
CA ARG A 427 0.86 -20.13 -24.40
C ARG A 427 1.13 -19.09 -23.34
N SER A 428 1.00 -19.45 -22.06
CA SER A 428 1.34 -18.54 -20.96
C SER A 428 2.84 -18.58 -20.67
N PRO A 429 3.52 -17.45 -20.64
CA PRO A 429 4.94 -17.41 -20.27
C PRO A 429 5.19 -17.68 -18.79
N SER A 430 4.17 -17.51 -17.95
CA SER A 430 4.30 -17.53 -16.48
C SER A 430 3.94 -18.87 -15.82
N LEU A 431 3.26 -19.77 -16.53
CA LEU A 431 2.89 -21.06 -15.97
C LEU A 431 4.07 -22.05 -15.99
N THR A 432 4.27 -22.73 -14.88
CA THR A 432 5.29 -23.81 -14.74
C THR A 432 4.66 -25.18 -14.63
N SER A 433 3.37 -25.23 -14.33
CA SER A 433 2.57 -26.46 -14.24
C SER A 433 1.23 -26.26 -14.93
N VAL A 434 0.48 -27.34 -15.11
CA VAL A 434 -0.90 -27.29 -15.58
C VAL A 434 -1.68 -28.46 -15.00
N TRP A 435 -2.85 -28.15 -14.45
CA TRP A 435 -3.79 -29.19 -14.05
C TRP A 435 -4.54 -29.74 -15.28
N ILE A 436 -4.64 -31.07 -15.37
CA ILE A 436 -5.40 -31.80 -16.38
C ILE A 436 -6.39 -32.72 -15.68
N GLY A 437 -7.65 -32.47 -15.90
CA GLY A 437 -8.78 -33.22 -15.34
C GLY A 437 -9.97 -33.24 -16.28
N PRO A 438 -11.17 -33.53 -15.80
CA PRO A 438 -12.38 -33.55 -16.61
C PRO A 438 -12.75 -32.15 -17.12
N ASP A 439 -13.54 -32.11 -18.19
CA ASP A 439 -14.13 -30.86 -18.68
C ASP A 439 -15.02 -30.22 -17.60
N ILE A 440 -14.92 -28.92 -17.45
CA ILE A 440 -15.75 -28.13 -16.54
C ILE A 440 -16.86 -27.49 -17.36
N VAL A 441 -18.11 -27.84 -17.07
CA VAL A 441 -19.27 -27.33 -17.79
C VAL A 441 -19.98 -26.27 -16.93
N ILE A 442 -20.07 -25.05 -17.45
CA ILE A 442 -20.87 -23.98 -16.87
C ILE A 442 -22.19 -23.93 -17.66
N GLU A 443 -23.22 -24.49 -17.05
CA GLU A 443 -24.52 -24.65 -17.69
C GLU A 443 -25.28 -23.33 -17.73
N ASN A 444 -25.81 -23.00 -18.90
CA ASN A 444 -26.72 -21.89 -19.15
C ASN A 444 -26.39 -20.59 -18.42
N PRO A 445 -25.17 -20.04 -18.61
CA PRO A 445 -24.77 -18.81 -17.98
C PRO A 445 -25.72 -17.66 -18.41
N ASN A 446 -25.93 -16.68 -17.54
CA ASN A 446 -26.79 -15.52 -17.84
C ASN A 446 -26.33 -14.82 -19.12
N MET A 447 -27.16 -14.89 -20.15
CA MET A 447 -26.89 -14.27 -21.45
C MET A 447 -27.46 -12.86 -21.51
N LEU A 448 -26.65 -11.88 -21.82
CA LEU A 448 -27.08 -10.54 -22.17
C LEU A 448 -27.16 -10.45 -23.71
N ARG A 449 -28.36 -10.25 -24.24
CA ARG A 449 -28.54 -9.91 -25.67
C ARG A 449 -28.61 -8.40 -25.80
N ARG A 450 -27.64 -7.77 -26.44
CA ARG A 450 -27.82 -6.40 -26.91
C ARG A 450 -28.84 -6.42 -28.04
N GLN A 451 -30.02 -5.90 -27.79
CA GLN A 451 -30.94 -5.52 -28.86
C GLN A 451 -30.28 -4.33 -29.59
N THR A 452 -29.93 -4.54 -30.85
CA THR A 452 -29.65 -3.44 -31.77
C THR A 452 -30.91 -2.59 -31.81
N VAL A 453 -30.85 -1.37 -31.25
CA VAL A 453 -31.92 -0.39 -31.42
C VAL A 453 -31.92 -0.03 -32.91
N PRO A 454 -32.96 -0.43 -33.66
CA PRO A 454 -33.06 -0.04 -35.07
C PRO A 454 -33.30 1.47 -35.08
N GLY A 455 -32.34 2.28 -35.53
CA GLY A 455 -32.60 3.67 -35.79
C GLY A 455 -31.61 4.71 -35.31
N ALA A 456 -30.46 4.36 -34.75
CA ALA A 456 -29.39 5.34 -34.51
C ALA A 456 -28.45 5.45 -35.74
N GLY A 457 -29.05 5.42 -36.91
CA GLY A 457 -28.36 5.64 -38.19
C GLY A 457 -28.49 7.10 -38.60
N ALA A 458 -27.35 7.72 -38.80
CA ALA A 458 -27.12 8.87 -39.66
C ALA A 458 -27.81 10.19 -39.26
N SER A 459 -27.12 10.94 -38.41
CA SER A 459 -27.04 12.39 -38.59
C SER A 459 -25.59 12.82 -38.49
N GLN A 460 -24.90 12.72 -39.66
CA GLN A 460 -23.88 13.70 -40.02
C GLN A 460 -24.58 14.84 -40.78
N PRO A 461 -24.17 16.08 -40.67
CA PRO A 461 -23.14 16.55 -41.57
C PRO A 461 -21.82 16.92 -40.87
#